data_3c39e3fe95da5460a8294a3e99533a1b
#
_entry.id   3c39e3fe95da5460a8294a3e99533a1b
#
_cell.length_a   1.000
_cell.length_b   1.000
_cell.length_c   1.000
_cell.angle_alpha   90.00
_cell.angle_beta   90.00
_cell.angle_gamma   90.00
#
_symmetry.space_group_name_H-M   'P 1'
#
loop_
_entity.id
_entity.type
_entity.pdbx_description
1 polymer ?
#
loop_
_entity_poly.entity_id
_entity_poly.type
_entity_poly.pdbx_seq_one_letter_code
_entity_poly.pdbx_strand_id
1 'polypeptide(L)'
;MRFVALCGLLLAGVLTVTGTGLGRGSAESLAAATKGQARSIVSVAAGAYSGYAVLSDGQVWAWGDDLEGQIGDTGPWTSRTVPVEVKGLSAVTLVAGSGNSAFALLRNGRVWAWGSDSQGELADRRFTARQTPSLVPDLSDVRNVATGAFDVYAIRDDGTAWSWGDNSFGQLGTGSAAALSTVPGELAHLTGAVAVRAGTSDGYALLRDGTVWVWGDNSLRQLGGSGCGPTRTGRPEACRASNVPHQIPGLTGIVAIAAGGDSGYALRRDGTVWAWGDDEFGELGDGVRTLDQGRPVRVKGLDHVVAIAAGSCSAYALLKNGTVWAWGRGDYGELGDGTSSDRSLPVQVKGLADIVQVVGGGDMAFALERDGSLWSWGANTLGQLGDGSVAGRNVPVRVLGLPGWPPPKKR
;
A
#
# COMPACT_ATOMS: atom_id res chain seq x y z
N MET A 1 -23.20 23.04 -6.20
CA MET A 1 -22.07 22.96 -5.30
C MET A 1 -21.27 21.76 -5.79
N ARG A 2 -20.13 21.99 -6.41
CA ARG A 2 -19.23 20.93 -6.85
C ARG A 2 -18.51 20.43 -5.61
N PHE A 3 -18.75 19.20 -5.23
CA PHE A 3 -17.85 18.48 -4.34
C PHE A 3 -16.53 18.30 -5.10
N VAL A 4 -15.52 19.07 -4.74
CA VAL A 4 -14.15 18.75 -5.04
C VAL A 4 -13.89 17.48 -4.25
N ALA A 5 -13.72 16.35 -4.94
CA ALA A 5 -13.25 15.12 -4.32
C ALA A 5 -11.91 15.45 -3.69
N LEU A 6 -11.87 15.50 -2.36
CA LEU A 6 -10.62 15.56 -1.62
C LEU A 6 -9.90 14.23 -1.86
N CYS A 7 -9.01 14.19 -2.83
CA CYS A 7 -7.99 13.15 -2.96
C CYS A 7 -7.00 13.33 -1.79
N GLY A 8 -7.44 13.05 -0.62
CA GLY A 8 -6.73 13.33 0.63
C GLY A 8 -7.06 12.32 1.69
N LEU A 9 -6.87 11.04 1.41
CA LEU A 9 -6.61 10.02 2.44
C LEU A 9 -6.28 8.69 1.75
N LEU A 10 -5.00 8.33 1.72
CA LEU A 10 -4.45 7.00 1.90
C LEU A 10 -4.27 6.02 0.77
N LEU A 11 -3.06 5.46 0.67
CA LEU A 11 -2.89 3.99 0.66
C LEU A 11 -1.46 3.50 0.58
N ALA A 12 -1.16 2.49 1.37
CA ALA A 12 0.10 1.78 1.30
C ALA A 12 -0.05 0.45 0.55
N GLY A 13 0.72 0.25 -0.51
CA GLY A 13 0.85 -1.03 -1.19
C GLY A 13 2.22 -1.64 -0.92
N VAL A 14 2.28 -2.80 -0.27
CA VAL A 14 3.52 -3.58 -0.12
C VAL A 14 3.60 -4.62 -1.23
N LEU A 15 4.60 -4.52 -2.10
CA LEU A 15 4.91 -5.57 -3.07
C LEU A 15 5.94 -6.52 -2.44
N THR A 16 5.52 -7.70 -2.02
CA THR A 16 6.46 -8.81 -1.73
C THR A 16 6.71 -9.57 -3.02
N VAL A 17 7.94 -9.49 -3.54
CA VAL A 17 8.42 -10.46 -4.53
C VAL A 17 8.56 -11.79 -3.81
N THR A 18 7.64 -12.72 -4.03
CA THR A 18 7.78 -14.10 -3.54
C THR A 18 8.84 -14.80 -4.36
N GLY A 19 10.06 -14.82 -3.85
CA GLY A 19 11.07 -15.79 -4.27
C GLY A 19 10.59 -17.19 -3.92
N THR A 20 10.61 -18.08 -4.89
CA THR A 20 10.25 -19.49 -4.78
C THR A 20 11.02 -20.19 -3.67
N GLY A 21 10.29 -20.84 -2.78
CA GLY A 21 10.65 -22.05 -2.05
C GLY A 21 11.96 -22.07 -1.27
N LEU A 22 11.91 -21.71 0.02
CA LEU A 22 12.87 -22.24 0.99
C LEU A 22 12.14 -23.13 1.98
N GLY A 23 12.51 -24.41 1.96
CA GLY A 23 12.00 -25.44 2.86
C GLY A 23 12.23 -25.09 4.34
N ARG A 24 11.34 -25.57 5.20
CA ARG A 24 11.47 -25.52 6.66
C ARG A 24 12.76 -26.24 7.09
N GLY A 25 13.84 -25.48 7.24
CA GLY A 25 15.09 -25.91 7.91
C GLY A 25 15.08 -25.42 9.36
N SER A 26 15.40 -26.33 10.24
CA SER A 26 15.40 -26.22 11.71
C SER A 26 15.85 -24.87 12.28
N ALA A 27 15.01 -24.33 13.17
CA ALA A 27 15.12 -23.01 13.80
C ALA A 27 16.31 -22.85 14.81
N GLU A 28 17.03 -23.89 15.12
CA GLU A 28 18.10 -23.85 16.14
C GLU A 28 19.49 -23.44 15.62
N SER A 29 19.69 -23.49 14.30
CA SER A 29 21.01 -23.11 13.71
C SER A 29 21.14 -21.61 13.38
N LEU A 30 20.04 -20.84 13.36
CA LEU A 30 20.09 -19.42 13.00
C LEU A 30 20.36 -18.45 14.17
N ALA A 31 20.14 -18.88 15.42
CA ALA A 31 20.34 -18.02 16.59
C ALA A 31 21.81 -17.74 16.94
N ALA A 32 22.73 -18.52 16.41
CA ALA A 32 24.17 -18.38 16.70
C ALA A 32 24.95 -17.55 15.67
N ALA A 33 24.36 -17.25 14.49
CA ALA A 33 25.07 -16.62 13.37
C ALA A 33 24.90 -15.09 13.30
N THR A 34 24.10 -14.45 14.18
CA THR A 34 23.69 -13.04 14.03
C THR A 34 24.57 -12.02 14.74
N LYS A 35 25.69 -12.40 15.35
CA LYS A 35 26.65 -11.41 15.86
C LYS A 35 27.65 -11.03 14.76
N GLY A 36 27.27 -10.04 13.92
CA GLY A 36 28.21 -9.44 12.96
C GLY A 36 27.71 -9.20 11.54
N GLN A 37 26.51 -9.64 11.17
CA GLN A 37 25.95 -9.26 9.86
C GLN A 37 25.39 -7.83 9.92
N ALA A 38 25.78 -7.00 8.93
CA ALA A 38 25.21 -5.67 8.75
C ALA A 38 23.68 -5.80 8.60
N ARG A 39 22.92 -5.03 9.38
CA ARG A 39 21.46 -4.96 9.26
C ARG A 39 21.09 -4.43 7.88
N SER A 40 20.18 -5.06 7.19
CA SER A 40 19.64 -4.61 5.91
C SER A 40 18.14 -4.42 5.99
N ILE A 41 17.60 -3.52 5.18
CA ILE A 41 16.15 -3.38 5.00
C ILE A 41 15.68 -4.58 4.18
N VAL A 42 14.63 -5.26 4.65
CA VAL A 42 14.01 -6.39 3.97
C VAL A 42 12.61 -6.08 3.45
N SER A 43 11.97 -5.03 3.98
CA SER A 43 10.66 -4.57 3.54
C SER A 43 10.50 -3.09 3.87
N VAL A 44 9.84 -2.35 2.98
CA VAL A 44 9.43 -0.95 3.17
C VAL A 44 7.92 -0.87 2.99
N ALA A 45 7.26 -0.07 3.82
CA ALA A 45 5.85 0.23 3.71
C ALA A 45 5.60 1.73 3.93
N ALA A 46 4.45 2.20 3.48
CA ALA A 46 3.98 3.55 3.72
C ALA A 46 2.55 3.53 4.26
N GLY A 47 2.23 4.46 5.13
CA GLY A 47 0.88 4.89 5.45
C GLY A 47 0.53 6.14 4.63
N ALA A 48 -0.51 6.88 5.05
CA ALA A 48 -0.82 8.17 4.41
C ALA A 48 0.31 9.20 4.61
N TYR A 49 0.78 9.30 5.84
CA TYR A 49 1.73 10.32 6.28
C TYR A 49 2.88 9.72 7.09
N SER A 50 3.11 8.41 6.96
CA SER A 50 4.13 7.68 7.72
C SER A 50 4.87 6.68 6.85
N GLY A 51 6.15 6.45 7.14
CA GLY A 51 6.99 5.45 6.51
C GLY A 51 7.44 4.39 7.51
N TYR A 52 7.64 3.17 7.02
CA TYR A 52 8.05 2.01 7.83
C TYR A 52 9.12 1.21 7.11
N ALA A 53 10.11 0.73 7.87
CA ALA A 53 11.12 -0.20 7.37
C ALA A 53 11.25 -1.39 8.32
N VAL A 54 11.25 -2.60 7.77
CA VAL A 54 11.55 -3.84 8.48
C VAL A 54 13.00 -4.21 8.20
N LEU A 55 13.76 -4.44 9.25
CA LEU A 55 15.15 -4.87 9.15
C LEU A 55 15.28 -6.39 9.16
N SER A 56 16.43 -6.90 8.70
CA SER A 56 16.73 -8.34 8.60
C SER A 56 16.73 -9.07 9.95
N ASP A 57 16.87 -8.35 11.06
CA ASP A 57 16.73 -8.89 12.42
C ASP A 57 15.28 -8.90 12.93
N GLY A 58 14.32 -8.43 12.12
CA GLY A 58 12.90 -8.39 12.45
C GLY A 58 12.49 -7.18 13.29
N GLN A 59 13.37 -6.17 13.46
CA GLN A 59 13.00 -4.88 14.04
C GLN A 59 12.25 -4.03 13.02
N VAL A 60 11.39 -3.13 13.52
CA VAL A 60 10.62 -2.17 12.72
C VAL A 60 11.07 -0.76 13.09
N TRP A 61 11.25 0.07 12.08
CA TRP A 61 11.53 1.50 12.20
C TRP A 61 10.43 2.29 11.50
N ALA A 62 9.99 3.41 12.11
CA ALA A 62 8.89 4.23 11.61
C ALA A 62 9.24 5.72 11.70
N TRP A 63 8.64 6.53 10.82
CA TRP A 63 8.79 7.99 10.78
C TRP A 63 7.58 8.64 10.13
N GLY A 64 7.47 9.96 10.22
CA GLY A 64 6.34 10.73 9.74
C GLY A 64 5.38 11.10 10.86
N ASP A 65 4.08 11.16 10.55
CA ASP A 65 3.03 11.54 11.49
C ASP A 65 2.85 10.55 12.64
N ASP A 66 2.60 11.08 13.85
CA ASP A 66 2.37 10.30 15.08
C ASP A 66 1.22 10.86 15.93
N LEU A 67 0.30 11.63 15.33
CA LEU A 67 -0.81 12.25 16.08
C LEU A 67 -1.80 11.22 16.63
N GLU A 68 -1.82 10.01 16.09
CA GLU A 68 -2.65 8.88 16.52
C GLU A 68 -1.81 7.71 17.10
N GLY A 69 -0.50 7.93 17.30
CA GLY A 69 0.41 6.92 17.84
C GLY A 69 0.89 5.90 16.82
N GLN A 70 0.73 6.17 15.51
CA GLN A 70 1.07 5.24 14.41
C GLN A 70 2.57 4.98 14.26
N ILE A 71 3.45 5.77 14.88
CA ILE A 71 4.89 5.51 14.91
C ILE A 71 5.27 4.39 15.89
N GLY A 72 4.56 4.26 17.00
CA GLY A 72 4.77 3.12 17.92
C GLY A 72 6.03 3.18 18.76
N ASP A 73 6.64 4.36 18.95
CA ASP A 73 7.93 4.53 19.67
C ASP A 73 7.78 4.79 21.17
N THR A 74 6.55 4.90 21.69
CA THR A 74 6.19 5.26 23.07
C THR A 74 6.64 6.66 23.51
N GLY A 75 7.02 7.50 22.54
CA GLY A 75 7.39 8.90 22.76
C GLY A 75 6.20 9.85 22.82
N PRO A 76 6.42 11.17 22.77
CA PRO A 76 5.33 12.12 22.64
C PRO A 76 4.60 11.94 21.29
N TRP A 77 3.30 12.19 21.27
CA TRP A 77 2.42 12.12 20.08
C TRP A 77 2.73 13.28 19.12
N THR A 78 3.90 13.25 18.52
CA THR A 78 4.40 14.26 17.59
C THR A 78 5.16 13.59 16.46
N SER A 79 5.13 14.20 15.28
CA SER A 79 5.80 13.66 14.09
C SER A 79 7.29 13.42 14.26
N ARG A 80 7.83 12.44 13.55
CA ARG A 80 9.25 12.09 13.48
C ARG A 80 9.82 12.40 12.11
N THR A 81 10.77 13.30 12.03
CA THR A 81 11.43 13.65 10.77
C THR A 81 12.54 12.67 10.37
N VAL A 82 12.89 11.74 11.24
CA VAL A 82 13.84 10.64 10.99
C VAL A 82 13.29 9.35 11.59
N PRO A 83 13.65 8.18 11.05
CA PRO A 83 13.26 6.89 11.59
C PRO A 83 13.56 6.70 13.07
N VAL A 84 12.60 6.17 13.82
CA VAL A 84 12.71 5.71 15.20
C VAL A 84 12.23 4.27 15.31
N GLU A 85 12.74 3.54 16.32
CA GLU A 85 12.37 2.13 16.51
C GLU A 85 10.97 1.97 17.09
N VAL A 86 10.13 1.16 16.43
CA VAL A 86 8.83 0.70 16.96
C VAL A 86 9.08 -0.24 18.12
N LYS A 87 8.51 0.04 19.29
CA LYS A 87 8.78 -0.72 20.52
C LYS A 87 7.87 -1.95 20.66
N GLY A 88 8.41 -2.99 21.32
CA GLY A 88 7.64 -4.20 21.66
C GLY A 88 7.44 -5.21 20.53
N LEU A 89 8.05 -5.02 19.37
CA LEU A 89 7.99 -5.95 18.23
C LEU A 89 9.32 -6.69 18.03
N SER A 90 9.21 -7.94 17.61
CA SER A 90 10.36 -8.76 17.18
C SER A 90 9.91 -9.79 16.14
N ALA A 91 10.85 -10.28 15.34
CA ALA A 91 10.59 -11.28 14.30
C ALA A 91 9.52 -10.83 13.27
N VAL A 92 9.40 -9.53 13.02
CA VAL A 92 8.49 -8.99 12.00
C VAL A 92 9.03 -9.34 10.62
N THR A 93 8.11 -9.71 9.72
CA THR A 93 8.42 -10.05 8.32
C THR A 93 7.84 -9.02 7.35
N LEU A 94 6.77 -8.32 7.75
CA LEU A 94 6.08 -7.33 6.94
C LEU A 94 5.40 -6.31 7.84
N VAL A 95 5.37 -5.06 7.40
CA VAL A 95 4.53 -3.99 7.96
C VAL A 95 3.58 -3.49 6.86
N ALA A 96 2.35 -3.18 7.22
CA ALA A 96 1.42 -2.42 6.41
C ALA A 96 1.02 -1.16 7.18
N GLY A 97 1.10 -0.01 6.52
CA GLY A 97 0.62 1.27 7.06
C GLY A 97 -0.71 1.62 6.43
N SER A 98 -1.63 2.07 7.24
CA SER A 98 -2.95 2.59 6.86
C SER A 98 -2.93 4.12 6.91
N GLY A 99 -4.10 4.74 7.08
CA GLY A 99 -4.26 6.13 7.40
C GLY A 99 -3.40 6.61 8.53
N ASN A 100 -3.84 6.22 9.66
CA ASN A 100 -3.26 6.59 10.94
C ASN A 100 -3.04 5.35 11.83
N SER A 101 -3.01 4.15 11.25
CA SER A 101 -2.73 2.91 11.97
C SER A 101 -1.69 2.07 11.23
N ALA A 102 -1.08 1.14 11.91
CA ALA A 102 -0.05 0.27 11.36
C ALA A 102 -0.20 -1.18 11.87
N PHE A 103 0.23 -2.12 11.04
CA PHE A 103 0.07 -3.55 11.25
C PHE A 103 1.38 -4.27 10.95
N ALA A 104 1.81 -5.12 11.87
CA ALA A 104 2.99 -5.95 11.70
C ALA A 104 2.61 -7.43 11.63
N LEU A 105 3.06 -8.10 10.58
CA LEU A 105 3.00 -9.55 10.45
C LEU A 105 4.29 -10.15 11.00
N LEU A 106 4.17 -11.02 11.97
CA LEU A 106 5.29 -11.75 12.55
C LEU A 106 5.51 -13.08 11.83
N ARG A 107 6.73 -13.61 11.92
CA ARG A 107 7.13 -14.90 11.32
C ARG A 107 6.25 -16.09 11.75
N ASN A 108 5.59 -15.99 12.90
CA ASN A 108 4.67 -17.02 13.40
C ASN A 108 3.24 -16.89 12.86
N GLY A 109 3.00 -16.03 11.88
CA GLY A 109 1.68 -15.81 11.28
C GLY A 109 0.71 -15.00 12.13
N ARG A 110 1.17 -14.34 13.20
CA ARG A 110 0.34 -13.45 14.04
C ARG A 110 0.47 -12.01 13.56
N VAL A 111 -0.62 -11.24 13.67
CA VAL A 111 -0.69 -9.82 13.31
C VAL A 111 -0.78 -8.98 14.58
N TRP A 112 0.01 -7.91 14.62
CA TRP A 112 -0.01 -6.89 15.67
C TRP A 112 -0.43 -5.56 15.06
N ALA A 113 -1.17 -4.73 15.81
CA ALA A 113 -1.75 -3.47 15.35
C ALA A 113 -1.51 -2.35 16.37
N TRP A 114 -1.33 -1.11 15.88
CA TRP A 114 -1.20 0.12 16.68
C TRP A 114 -1.60 1.34 15.86
N GLY A 115 -1.74 2.51 16.50
CA GLY A 115 -2.21 3.74 15.89
C GLY A 115 -3.68 3.98 16.18
N SER A 116 -4.38 4.62 15.26
CA SER A 116 -5.81 4.91 15.33
C SER A 116 -6.67 3.66 15.41
N ASP A 117 -7.81 3.77 16.09
CA ASP A 117 -8.85 2.74 16.18
C ASP A 117 -10.25 3.34 16.00
N SER A 118 -10.35 4.44 15.29
CA SER A 118 -11.60 5.21 15.16
C SER A 118 -12.72 4.44 14.45
N GLN A 119 -12.37 3.46 13.62
CA GLN A 119 -13.29 2.58 12.88
C GLN A 119 -13.14 1.10 13.28
N GLY A 120 -12.45 0.81 14.39
CA GLY A 120 -12.23 -0.56 14.86
C GLY A 120 -11.09 -1.28 14.15
N GLU A 121 -10.14 -0.52 13.57
CA GLU A 121 -9.01 -1.05 12.78
C GLU A 121 -8.08 -1.94 13.61
N LEU A 122 -7.94 -1.66 14.92
CA LEU A 122 -7.09 -2.46 15.81
C LEU A 122 -7.72 -3.80 16.24
N ALA A 123 -8.97 -4.04 15.85
CA ALA A 123 -9.74 -5.26 16.13
C ALA A 123 -9.88 -5.63 17.63
N ASP A 124 -9.80 -4.65 18.54
CA ASP A 124 -9.82 -4.87 19.98
C ASP A 124 -11.12 -4.42 20.67
N ARG A 125 -12.09 -3.91 19.89
CA ARG A 125 -13.43 -3.44 20.33
C ARG A 125 -13.39 -2.21 21.26
N ARG A 126 -12.29 -1.44 21.29
CA ARG A 126 -12.11 -0.31 22.23
C ARG A 126 -12.34 1.05 21.60
N PHE A 127 -12.15 1.19 20.28
CA PHE A 127 -12.21 2.47 19.55
C PHE A 127 -11.29 3.54 20.17
N THR A 128 -10.10 3.12 20.56
CA THR A 128 -9.11 3.98 21.23
C THR A 128 -7.75 3.84 20.58
N ALA A 129 -7.20 4.93 20.11
CA ALA A 129 -5.86 4.99 19.56
C ALA A 129 -4.81 4.43 20.54
N ARG A 130 -3.79 3.78 20.01
CA ARG A 130 -2.76 3.10 20.81
C ARG A 130 -1.38 3.29 20.20
N GLN A 131 -0.46 3.78 21.00
CA GLN A 131 0.94 3.94 20.62
C GLN A 131 1.72 2.62 20.57
N THR A 132 1.34 1.63 21.39
CA THR A 132 2.09 0.38 21.49
C THR A 132 1.43 -0.73 20.68
N PRO A 133 2.19 -1.47 19.87
CA PRO A 133 1.67 -2.64 19.17
C PRO A 133 0.97 -3.62 20.11
N SER A 134 -0.15 -4.16 19.69
CA SER A 134 -0.91 -5.20 20.39
C SER A 134 -1.40 -6.26 19.42
N LEU A 135 -1.56 -7.48 19.92
CA LEU A 135 -2.00 -8.60 19.13
C LEU A 135 -3.44 -8.40 18.60
N VAL A 136 -3.66 -8.61 17.31
CA VAL A 136 -4.99 -8.78 16.73
C VAL A 136 -5.51 -10.13 17.18
N PRO A 137 -6.64 -10.16 17.95
CA PRO A 137 -7.17 -11.43 18.45
C PRO A 137 -7.80 -12.28 17.35
N ASP A 138 -7.95 -13.57 17.60
CA ASP A 138 -8.69 -14.54 16.77
C ASP A 138 -8.20 -14.67 15.31
N LEU A 139 -6.97 -14.18 15.00
CA LEU A 139 -6.35 -14.24 13.70
C LEU A 139 -4.99 -14.96 13.78
N SER A 140 -4.83 -16.05 13.02
CA SER A 140 -3.60 -16.86 12.95
C SER A 140 -3.31 -17.32 11.52
N ASP A 141 -2.10 -17.85 11.32
CA ASP A 141 -1.67 -18.43 10.05
C ASP A 141 -1.74 -17.42 8.89
N VAL A 142 -1.52 -16.16 9.22
CA VAL A 142 -1.50 -15.05 8.26
C VAL A 142 -0.17 -15.04 7.51
N ARG A 143 -0.25 -14.88 6.19
CA ARG A 143 0.92 -14.74 5.30
C ARG A 143 1.01 -13.39 4.60
N ASN A 144 -0.08 -12.62 4.60
CA ASN A 144 -0.12 -11.29 3.99
C ASN A 144 -1.11 -10.39 4.75
N VAL A 145 -0.77 -9.11 4.90
CA VAL A 145 -1.64 -8.06 5.43
C VAL A 145 -1.60 -6.89 4.45
N ALA A 146 -2.74 -6.28 4.20
CA ALA A 146 -2.91 -5.05 3.45
C ALA A 146 -3.92 -4.15 4.14
N THR A 147 -3.85 -2.86 3.86
CA THR A 147 -4.69 -1.85 4.52
C THR A 147 -5.26 -0.90 3.50
N GLY A 148 -6.48 -0.49 3.72
CA GLY A 148 -7.09 0.69 3.12
C GLY A 148 -6.95 1.91 4.02
N ALA A 149 -7.89 2.85 3.91
CA ALA A 149 -7.94 4.03 4.76
C ALA A 149 -8.21 3.68 6.21
N PHE A 150 -9.27 2.92 6.45
CA PHE A 150 -9.78 2.53 7.76
C PHE A 150 -10.21 1.06 7.81
N ASP A 151 -9.79 0.28 6.84
CA ASP A 151 -10.10 -1.14 6.68
C ASP A 151 -8.81 -1.93 6.49
N VAL A 152 -8.83 -3.16 6.94
CA VAL A 152 -7.66 -4.05 6.99
C VAL A 152 -8.03 -5.39 6.39
N TYR A 153 -7.08 -5.97 5.67
CA TYR A 153 -7.21 -7.29 5.06
C TYR A 153 -6.07 -8.19 5.44
N ALA A 154 -6.36 -9.47 5.60
CA ALA A 154 -5.38 -10.51 5.83
C ALA A 154 -5.64 -11.72 4.93
N ILE A 155 -4.59 -12.36 4.45
CA ILE A 155 -4.68 -13.67 3.78
C ILE A 155 -4.01 -14.70 4.66
N ARG A 156 -4.71 -15.81 4.92
CA ARG A 156 -4.16 -16.97 5.62
C ARG A 156 -3.43 -17.92 4.68
N ASP A 157 -2.67 -18.83 5.25
CA ASP A 157 -1.90 -19.86 4.51
C ASP A 157 -2.80 -20.76 3.65
N ASP A 158 -4.06 -21.00 4.07
CA ASP A 158 -5.05 -21.76 3.32
C ASP A 158 -5.64 -21.01 2.12
N GLY A 159 -5.33 -19.71 1.99
CA GLY A 159 -5.81 -18.84 0.91
C GLY A 159 -7.16 -18.20 1.16
N THR A 160 -7.73 -18.33 2.37
CA THR A 160 -8.88 -17.50 2.79
C THR A 160 -8.45 -16.06 3.03
N ALA A 161 -9.34 -15.12 2.73
CA ALA A 161 -9.13 -13.70 2.96
C ALA A 161 -10.07 -13.20 4.05
N TRP A 162 -9.56 -12.33 4.91
CA TRP A 162 -10.24 -11.79 6.09
C TRP A 162 -10.15 -10.27 6.08
N SER A 163 -11.17 -9.58 6.62
CA SER A 163 -11.23 -8.12 6.70
C SER A 163 -11.90 -7.64 7.98
N TRP A 164 -11.57 -6.41 8.40
CA TRP A 164 -12.19 -5.70 9.52
C TRP A 164 -11.93 -4.18 9.39
N GLY A 165 -12.57 -3.37 10.24
CA GLY A 165 -12.54 -1.92 10.19
C GLY A 165 -13.81 -1.35 9.57
N ASP A 166 -13.71 -0.23 8.86
CA ASP A 166 -14.82 0.46 8.20
C ASP A 166 -15.47 -0.39 7.10
N ASN A 167 -16.80 -0.29 6.99
CA ASN A 167 -17.62 -0.98 6.00
C ASN A 167 -18.74 -0.10 5.44
N SER A 168 -18.59 1.21 5.54
CA SER A 168 -19.64 2.16 5.13
C SER A 168 -20.02 2.05 3.66
N PHE A 169 -19.12 1.52 2.82
CA PHE A 169 -19.33 1.28 1.38
C PHE A 169 -19.29 -0.22 1.03
N GLY A 170 -19.29 -1.13 2.01
CA GLY A 170 -19.18 -2.57 1.76
C GLY A 170 -17.74 -3.05 1.51
N GLN A 171 -16.74 -2.22 1.82
CA GLN A 171 -15.32 -2.51 1.56
C GLN A 171 -14.80 -3.73 2.31
N LEU A 172 -15.46 -4.23 3.35
CA LEU A 172 -15.06 -5.49 3.98
C LEU A 172 -15.35 -6.74 3.13
N GLY A 173 -16.25 -6.66 2.14
CA GLY A 173 -16.51 -7.76 1.21
C GLY A 173 -17.09 -9.02 1.85
N THR A 174 -17.59 -8.95 3.09
CA THR A 174 -18.11 -10.08 3.86
C THR A 174 -19.58 -10.40 3.56
N GLY A 175 -20.25 -9.57 2.75
CA GLY A 175 -21.70 -9.61 2.54
C GLY A 175 -22.51 -8.95 3.68
N SER A 176 -21.84 -8.48 4.74
CA SER A 176 -22.49 -7.77 5.84
C SER A 176 -22.95 -6.38 5.42
N ALA A 177 -24.10 -5.95 5.96
CA ALA A 177 -24.61 -4.57 5.85
C ALA A 177 -24.24 -3.70 7.06
N ALA A 178 -23.48 -4.23 8.03
CA ALA A 178 -22.98 -3.44 9.16
C ALA A 178 -21.96 -2.41 8.68
N ALA A 179 -22.02 -1.18 9.19
CA ALA A 179 -21.16 -0.09 8.76
C ALA A 179 -19.68 -0.24 9.19
N LEU A 180 -19.36 -1.16 10.09
CA LEU A 180 -18.00 -1.50 10.51
C LEU A 180 -17.94 -2.90 11.15
N SER A 181 -16.73 -3.45 11.27
CA SER A 181 -16.43 -4.63 12.06
C SER A 181 -15.19 -4.43 12.91
N THR A 182 -15.31 -4.64 14.21
CA THR A 182 -14.20 -4.58 15.17
C THR A 182 -13.52 -5.94 15.40
N VAL A 183 -13.80 -6.90 14.53
CA VAL A 183 -13.22 -8.25 14.56
C VAL A 183 -12.99 -8.73 13.12
N PRO A 184 -11.93 -9.50 12.86
CA PRO A 184 -11.72 -10.11 11.55
C PRO A 184 -12.91 -10.99 11.12
N GLY A 185 -13.42 -10.77 9.91
CA GLY A 185 -14.47 -11.56 9.25
C GLY A 185 -13.97 -12.09 7.92
N GLU A 186 -14.39 -13.30 7.53
CA GLU A 186 -14.00 -13.90 6.25
C GLU A 186 -14.75 -13.23 5.09
N LEU A 187 -14.03 -12.95 4.00
CA LEU A 187 -14.62 -12.40 2.77
C LEU A 187 -15.52 -13.45 2.11
N ALA A 188 -16.69 -13.00 1.67
CA ALA A 188 -17.67 -13.89 1.05
C ALA A 188 -17.17 -14.43 -0.30
N HIS A 189 -17.32 -15.73 -0.53
CA HIS A 189 -17.09 -16.38 -1.82
C HIS A 189 -15.68 -16.21 -2.42
N LEU A 190 -14.68 -15.81 -1.64
CA LEU A 190 -13.31 -15.58 -2.09
C LEU A 190 -12.36 -16.64 -1.53
N THR A 191 -11.91 -17.55 -2.38
CA THR A 191 -10.95 -18.61 -2.03
C THR A 191 -9.76 -18.60 -2.97
N GLY A 192 -8.60 -19.01 -2.47
CA GLY A 192 -7.37 -19.08 -3.27
C GLY A 192 -6.74 -17.72 -3.54
N ALA A 193 -7.02 -16.70 -2.73
CA ALA A 193 -6.38 -15.40 -2.82
C ALA A 193 -4.87 -15.54 -2.60
N VAL A 194 -4.07 -14.90 -3.45
CA VAL A 194 -2.61 -14.85 -3.35
C VAL A 194 -2.11 -13.46 -2.98
N ALA A 195 -2.88 -12.41 -3.27
CA ALA A 195 -2.65 -11.06 -2.82
C ALA A 195 -3.97 -10.35 -2.58
N VAL A 196 -3.99 -9.43 -1.63
CA VAL A 196 -5.07 -8.47 -1.41
C VAL A 196 -4.46 -7.07 -1.36
N ARG A 197 -5.18 -6.09 -1.88
CA ARG A 197 -4.87 -4.66 -1.83
C ARG A 197 -6.15 -3.90 -1.53
N ALA A 198 -5.98 -2.69 -1.02
CA ALA A 198 -7.12 -1.84 -0.73
C ALA A 198 -6.91 -0.44 -1.29
N GLY A 199 -7.98 0.14 -1.79
CA GLY A 199 -8.17 1.53 -2.07
C GLY A 199 -8.62 2.31 -0.83
N THR A 200 -9.21 3.50 -1.00
CA THR A 200 -9.74 4.28 0.12
C THR A 200 -10.91 3.56 0.79
N SER A 201 -11.82 3.02 0.00
CA SER A 201 -13.06 2.35 0.45
C SER A 201 -13.41 1.16 -0.45
N ASP A 202 -12.42 0.52 -1.03
CA ASP A 202 -12.57 -0.60 -1.96
C ASP A 202 -11.45 -1.63 -1.77
N GLY A 203 -11.71 -2.86 -2.12
CA GLY A 203 -10.77 -3.96 -2.00
C GLY A 203 -10.54 -4.69 -3.32
N TYR A 204 -9.33 -5.20 -3.48
CA TYR A 204 -8.88 -5.95 -4.65
C TYR A 204 -8.20 -7.24 -4.22
N ALA A 205 -8.54 -8.35 -4.83
CA ALA A 205 -7.84 -9.61 -4.63
C ALA A 205 -7.34 -10.18 -5.96
N LEU A 206 -6.11 -10.69 -5.93
CA LEU A 206 -5.56 -11.51 -6.99
C LEU A 206 -5.70 -12.98 -6.57
N LEU A 207 -6.33 -13.78 -7.40
CA LEU A 207 -6.42 -15.22 -7.18
C LEU A 207 -5.28 -15.97 -7.88
N ARG A 208 -5.05 -17.21 -7.45
CA ARG A 208 -3.98 -18.09 -7.98
C ARG A 208 -4.08 -18.34 -9.48
N ASP A 209 -5.28 -18.28 -10.05
CA ASP A 209 -5.54 -18.46 -11.48
C ASP A 209 -5.23 -17.20 -12.32
N GLY A 210 -4.83 -16.10 -11.66
CA GLY A 210 -4.51 -14.82 -12.31
C GLY A 210 -5.74 -13.96 -12.61
N THR A 211 -6.89 -14.23 -11.98
CA THR A 211 -8.07 -13.35 -12.03
C THR A 211 -8.03 -12.31 -10.91
N VAL A 212 -8.65 -11.16 -11.15
CA VAL A 212 -8.76 -10.04 -10.20
C VAL A 212 -10.22 -9.89 -9.76
N TRP A 213 -10.42 -9.80 -8.46
CA TRP A 213 -11.72 -9.62 -7.82
C TRP A 213 -11.74 -8.30 -7.05
N VAL A 214 -12.91 -7.64 -7.01
CA VAL A 214 -13.08 -6.28 -6.47
C VAL A 214 -14.39 -6.18 -5.70
N TRP A 215 -14.43 -5.28 -4.71
CA TRP A 215 -15.61 -4.97 -3.89
C TRP A 215 -15.44 -3.62 -3.21
N GLY A 216 -16.47 -3.10 -2.55
CA GLY A 216 -16.48 -1.81 -1.86
C GLY A 216 -17.12 -0.71 -2.69
N ASP A 217 -16.64 0.53 -2.54
CA ASP A 217 -17.13 1.69 -3.28
C ASP A 217 -16.93 1.57 -4.79
N ASN A 218 -17.83 2.19 -5.54
CA ASN A 218 -17.79 2.22 -7.01
C ASN A 218 -18.19 3.60 -7.58
N SER A 219 -18.13 4.64 -6.76
CA SER A 219 -18.56 5.98 -7.18
C SER A 219 -17.72 6.56 -8.33
N LEU A 220 -16.46 6.14 -8.43
CA LEU A 220 -15.52 6.49 -9.50
C LEU A 220 -15.19 5.28 -10.39
N ARG A 221 -16.07 4.27 -10.46
CA ARG A 221 -15.96 3.06 -11.28
C ARG A 221 -14.75 2.16 -10.95
N GLN A 222 -14.22 2.27 -9.76
CA GLN A 222 -13.07 1.51 -9.28
C GLN A 222 -13.32 0.00 -9.20
N LEU A 223 -14.56 -0.47 -9.36
CA LEU A 223 -14.87 -1.90 -9.44
C LEU A 223 -14.79 -2.47 -10.88
N GLY A 224 -14.15 -1.78 -11.82
CA GLY A 224 -13.78 -2.37 -13.11
C GLY A 224 -14.94 -2.63 -14.09
N GLY A 225 -15.96 -1.79 -14.10
CA GLY A 225 -17.04 -1.80 -15.11
C GLY A 225 -18.26 -2.63 -14.76
N SER A 226 -18.32 -3.19 -13.56
CA SER A 226 -19.54 -3.85 -13.06
C SER A 226 -20.42 -2.83 -12.30
N GLY A 227 -21.72 -2.85 -12.58
CA GLY A 227 -22.71 -2.10 -11.81
C GLY A 227 -23.04 -0.68 -12.27
N CYS A 228 -22.44 -0.19 -13.35
CA CYS A 228 -22.78 1.11 -13.95
C CYS A 228 -23.55 0.88 -15.26
N GLY A 229 -24.85 1.08 -15.25
CA GLY A 229 -25.68 1.03 -16.46
C GLY A 229 -25.63 2.34 -17.27
N PRO A 230 -25.98 2.28 -18.59
CA PRO A 230 -26.23 3.51 -19.34
C PRO A 230 -27.48 4.19 -18.78
N THR A 231 -27.40 5.48 -18.47
CA THR A 231 -28.55 6.23 -17.98
C THR A 231 -29.58 6.48 -19.05
N ARG A 232 -30.87 6.31 -18.74
CA ARG A 232 -32.02 6.75 -19.57
C ARG A 232 -32.11 8.28 -19.67
N THR A 233 -31.37 9.04 -18.89
CA THR A 233 -31.48 10.50 -18.73
C THR A 233 -30.20 11.27 -19.00
N GLY A 234 -29.13 10.61 -19.51
CA GLY A 234 -27.83 11.27 -19.81
C GLY A 234 -27.02 11.71 -18.58
N ARG A 235 -27.46 11.38 -17.36
CA ARG A 235 -26.65 11.48 -16.15
C ARG A 235 -26.10 10.11 -15.82
N PRO A 236 -24.81 9.96 -15.42
CA PRO A 236 -24.31 8.68 -14.93
C PRO A 236 -25.17 8.22 -13.75
N GLU A 237 -25.81 7.04 -13.85
CA GLU A 237 -26.34 6.41 -12.64
C GLU A 237 -25.16 6.23 -11.69
N ALA A 238 -25.36 6.55 -10.42
CA ALA A 238 -24.37 6.28 -9.39
C ALA A 238 -23.97 4.81 -9.48
N CYS A 239 -22.72 4.55 -9.75
CA CYS A 239 -22.20 3.20 -9.77
C CYS A 239 -22.39 2.60 -8.37
N ARG A 240 -22.97 1.39 -8.30
CA ARG A 240 -23.31 0.81 -7.01
C ARG A 240 -22.09 0.18 -6.37
N ALA A 241 -21.87 0.49 -5.10
CA ALA A 241 -20.95 -0.24 -4.24
C ALA A 241 -21.33 -1.73 -4.14
N SER A 242 -20.38 -2.60 -3.88
CA SER A 242 -20.59 -4.02 -3.67
C SER A 242 -20.01 -4.47 -2.33
N ASN A 243 -20.84 -5.07 -1.49
CA ASN A 243 -20.39 -5.66 -0.21
C ASN A 243 -19.92 -7.12 -0.34
N VAL A 244 -19.80 -7.62 -1.56
CA VAL A 244 -19.26 -8.96 -1.87
C VAL A 244 -18.27 -8.85 -3.03
N PRO A 245 -17.19 -9.64 -3.04
CA PRO A 245 -16.26 -9.72 -4.15
C PRO A 245 -16.91 -10.18 -5.45
N HIS A 246 -16.51 -9.56 -6.58
CA HIS A 246 -16.85 -10.01 -7.92
C HIS A 246 -15.66 -9.84 -8.87
N GLN A 247 -15.60 -10.67 -9.91
CA GLN A 247 -14.47 -10.70 -10.83
C GLN A 247 -14.54 -9.54 -11.84
N ILE A 248 -13.40 -8.92 -12.15
CA ILE A 248 -13.28 -8.01 -13.30
C ILE A 248 -13.26 -8.83 -14.60
N PRO A 249 -14.24 -8.64 -15.51
CA PRO A 249 -14.30 -9.40 -16.74
C PRO A 249 -13.10 -9.10 -17.66
N GLY A 250 -12.53 -10.14 -18.28
CA GLY A 250 -11.49 -10.02 -19.32
C GLY A 250 -10.09 -9.68 -18.80
N LEU A 251 -9.91 -9.43 -17.49
CA LEU A 251 -8.62 -9.19 -16.88
C LEU A 251 -8.03 -10.53 -16.40
N THR A 252 -7.12 -11.11 -17.19
CA THR A 252 -6.55 -12.45 -16.96
C THR A 252 -5.03 -12.44 -17.10
N GLY A 253 -4.38 -13.47 -16.54
CA GLY A 253 -2.93 -13.60 -16.59
C GLY A 253 -2.21 -12.57 -15.70
N ILE A 254 -2.90 -12.06 -14.69
CA ILE A 254 -2.37 -11.08 -13.75
C ILE A 254 -1.41 -11.76 -12.77
N VAL A 255 -0.30 -11.08 -12.48
CA VAL A 255 0.75 -11.56 -11.57
C VAL A 255 0.96 -10.64 -10.38
N ALA A 256 0.49 -9.39 -10.44
CA ALA A 256 0.49 -8.46 -9.33
C ALA A 256 -0.65 -7.44 -9.47
N ILE A 257 -1.13 -6.93 -8.34
CA ILE A 257 -2.13 -5.85 -8.24
C ILE A 257 -1.59 -4.75 -7.32
N ALA A 258 -1.99 -3.51 -7.60
CA ALA A 258 -1.83 -2.37 -6.71
C ALA A 258 -3.15 -1.58 -6.68
N ALA A 259 -3.36 -0.83 -5.60
CA ALA A 259 -4.52 0.03 -5.44
C ALA A 259 -4.05 1.44 -5.08
N GLY A 260 -4.61 2.42 -5.76
CA GLY A 260 -4.57 3.84 -5.42
C GLY A 260 -5.73 4.22 -4.51
N GLY A 261 -6.03 5.50 -4.35
CA GLY A 261 -7.20 5.96 -3.59
C GLY A 261 -8.49 5.35 -4.13
N ASP A 262 -8.78 5.65 -5.38
CA ASP A 262 -10.00 5.21 -6.09
C ASP A 262 -9.65 4.62 -7.47
N SER A 263 -8.43 4.09 -7.62
CA SER A 263 -7.96 3.49 -8.87
C SER A 263 -7.25 2.15 -8.64
N GLY A 264 -7.51 1.19 -9.53
CA GLY A 264 -6.94 -0.14 -9.49
C GLY A 264 -5.90 -0.36 -10.59
N TYR A 265 -4.86 -1.15 -10.28
CA TYR A 265 -3.78 -1.47 -11.21
C TYR A 265 -3.49 -2.98 -11.21
N ALA A 266 -3.22 -3.51 -12.40
CA ALA A 266 -2.85 -4.91 -12.58
C ALA A 266 -1.64 -5.05 -13.50
N LEU A 267 -0.63 -5.78 -13.03
CA LEU A 267 0.51 -6.19 -13.84
C LEU A 267 0.23 -7.54 -14.45
N ARG A 268 0.26 -7.61 -15.76
CA ARG A 268 0.15 -8.86 -16.51
C ARG A 268 1.52 -9.53 -16.65
N ARG A 269 1.53 -10.84 -16.79
CA ARG A 269 2.75 -11.66 -16.93
C ARG A 269 3.67 -11.24 -18.08
N ASP A 270 3.13 -10.61 -19.12
CA ASP A 270 3.89 -10.07 -20.26
C ASP A 270 4.59 -8.74 -19.96
N GLY A 271 4.47 -8.22 -18.73
CA GLY A 271 5.06 -6.95 -18.30
C GLY A 271 4.22 -5.72 -18.66
N THR A 272 2.99 -5.89 -19.17
CA THR A 272 2.06 -4.77 -19.40
C THR A 272 1.27 -4.43 -18.14
N VAL A 273 0.97 -3.14 -17.95
CA VAL A 273 0.18 -2.64 -16.82
C VAL A 273 -1.19 -2.19 -17.33
N TRP A 274 -2.22 -2.51 -16.57
CA TRP A 274 -3.62 -2.13 -16.80
C TRP A 274 -4.13 -1.35 -15.62
N ALA A 275 -4.94 -0.30 -15.86
CA ALA A 275 -5.48 0.60 -14.86
C ALA A 275 -6.96 0.89 -15.09
N TRP A 276 -7.72 1.18 -14.02
CA TRP A 276 -9.15 1.53 -14.06
C TRP A 276 -9.52 2.32 -12.80
N GLY A 277 -10.69 2.97 -12.81
CA GLY A 277 -11.18 3.80 -11.71
C GLY A 277 -11.03 5.29 -11.99
N ASP A 278 -10.66 6.06 -10.96
CA ASP A 278 -10.43 7.51 -11.05
C ASP A 278 -9.30 7.88 -12.01
N ASP A 279 -9.47 8.99 -12.73
CA ASP A 279 -8.51 9.51 -13.73
C ASP A 279 -8.49 11.06 -13.77
N GLU A 280 -8.91 11.71 -12.70
CA GLU A 280 -8.95 13.18 -12.64
C GLU A 280 -7.57 13.80 -12.85
N PHE A 281 -6.52 13.17 -12.35
CA PHE A 281 -5.13 13.63 -12.44
C PHE A 281 -4.30 12.85 -13.48
N GLY A 282 -4.91 11.89 -14.21
CA GLY A 282 -4.22 11.03 -15.18
C GLY A 282 -3.66 9.75 -14.56
N GLU A 283 -4.30 9.24 -13.50
CA GLU A 283 -3.93 8.04 -12.75
C GLU A 283 -3.86 6.80 -13.62
N LEU A 284 -4.62 6.76 -14.72
CA LEU A 284 -4.65 5.60 -15.60
C LEU A 284 -3.47 5.51 -16.57
N GLY A 285 -2.69 6.58 -16.72
CA GLY A 285 -1.43 6.55 -17.47
C GLY A 285 -1.59 6.25 -18.97
N ASP A 286 -2.78 6.43 -19.54
CA ASP A 286 -3.08 6.12 -20.96
C ASP A 286 -2.94 7.33 -21.89
N GLY A 287 -2.52 8.50 -21.35
CA GLY A 287 -2.33 9.75 -22.08
C GLY A 287 -3.59 10.57 -22.25
N VAL A 288 -4.69 10.16 -21.61
CA VAL A 288 -5.94 10.93 -21.52
C VAL A 288 -6.18 11.31 -20.08
N ARG A 289 -7.02 12.28 -19.82
CA ARG A 289 -7.57 12.62 -18.49
C ARG A 289 -9.08 12.60 -18.60
N THR A 290 -9.70 11.70 -17.88
CA THR A 290 -11.16 11.59 -17.76
C THR A 290 -11.55 11.74 -16.29
N LEU A 291 -12.83 11.79 -15.96
CA LEU A 291 -13.20 11.78 -14.52
C LEU A 291 -13.07 10.37 -13.94
N ASP A 292 -13.41 9.36 -14.74
CA ASP A 292 -13.35 7.96 -14.33
C ASP A 292 -13.35 7.02 -15.55
N GLN A 293 -12.83 5.81 -15.38
CA GLN A 293 -12.84 4.76 -16.39
C GLN A 293 -13.17 3.40 -15.77
N GLY A 294 -14.36 2.90 -16.06
CA GLY A 294 -14.85 1.64 -15.50
C GLY A 294 -14.29 0.37 -16.14
N ARG A 295 -13.59 0.46 -17.28
CA ARG A 295 -12.95 -0.71 -17.90
C ARG A 295 -11.46 -0.58 -17.85
N PRO A 296 -10.72 -1.65 -17.52
CA PRO A 296 -9.28 -1.61 -17.53
C PRO A 296 -8.72 -1.11 -18.86
N VAL A 297 -7.88 -0.07 -18.84
CA VAL A 297 -7.13 0.47 -19.96
C VAL A 297 -5.64 0.17 -19.80
N ARG A 298 -4.92 0.06 -20.91
CA ARG A 298 -3.48 -0.20 -20.86
C ARG A 298 -2.73 1.10 -20.57
N VAL A 299 -1.87 1.07 -19.55
CA VAL A 299 -0.86 2.12 -19.29
C VAL A 299 0.10 2.18 -20.49
N LYS A 300 0.32 3.37 -21.06
CA LYS A 300 1.16 3.55 -22.24
C LYS A 300 2.61 3.86 -21.89
N GLY A 301 3.53 3.57 -22.81
CA GLY A 301 4.94 3.92 -22.70
C GLY A 301 5.76 3.09 -21.71
N LEU A 302 5.20 2.00 -21.16
CA LEU A 302 5.88 1.08 -20.26
C LEU A 302 6.05 -0.30 -20.89
N ASP A 303 7.26 -0.83 -20.80
CA ASP A 303 7.62 -2.20 -21.17
C ASP A 303 8.50 -2.81 -20.08
N HIS A 304 8.47 -4.15 -19.96
CA HIS A 304 9.30 -4.90 -19.00
C HIS A 304 9.07 -4.51 -17.53
N VAL A 305 7.84 -4.13 -17.16
CA VAL A 305 7.49 -3.86 -15.76
C VAL A 305 7.58 -5.16 -14.95
N VAL A 306 8.23 -5.08 -13.79
CA VAL A 306 8.40 -6.21 -12.85
C VAL A 306 7.67 -5.99 -11.53
N ALA A 307 7.30 -4.74 -11.20
CA ALA A 307 6.54 -4.40 -10.01
C ALA A 307 5.73 -3.13 -10.24
N ILE A 308 4.59 -3.02 -9.55
CA ILE A 308 3.71 -1.85 -9.52
C ILE A 308 3.39 -1.46 -8.09
N ALA A 309 3.25 -0.18 -7.84
CA ALA A 309 2.78 0.40 -6.59
C ALA A 309 1.88 1.60 -6.88
N ALA A 310 1.10 2.03 -5.90
CA ALA A 310 0.29 3.24 -6.02
C ALA A 310 0.30 4.02 -4.71
N GLY A 311 0.17 5.33 -4.82
CA GLY A 311 -0.19 6.26 -3.76
C GLY A 311 -1.68 6.61 -3.85
N SER A 312 -2.12 7.71 -3.20
CA SER A 312 -3.54 8.09 -3.26
C SER A 312 -3.99 8.38 -4.69
N CYS A 313 -3.32 9.30 -5.39
CA CYS A 313 -3.64 9.71 -6.76
C CYS A 313 -2.43 9.58 -7.69
N SER A 314 -1.46 8.73 -7.36
CA SER A 314 -0.26 8.50 -8.14
C SER A 314 0.06 7.02 -8.26
N ALA A 315 0.71 6.63 -9.34
CA ALA A 315 1.09 5.25 -9.57
C ALA A 315 2.55 5.13 -10.00
N TYR A 316 3.14 3.97 -9.72
CA TYR A 316 4.55 3.70 -9.91
C TYR A 316 4.76 2.33 -10.57
N ALA A 317 5.72 2.26 -11.48
CA ALA A 317 6.19 1.03 -12.09
C ALA A 317 7.70 0.89 -11.93
N LEU A 318 8.15 -0.26 -11.43
CA LEU A 318 9.54 -0.66 -11.43
C LEU A 318 9.81 -1.50 -12.68
N LEU A 319 10.77 -1.10 -13.49
CA LEU A 319 11.20 -1.83 -14.67
C LEU A 319 12.33 -2.81 -14.33
N LYS A 320 12.48 -3.84 -15.16
CA LYS A 320 13.54 -4.88 -15.02
C LYS A 320 14.96 -4.32 -14.96
N ASN A 321 15.19 -3.14 -15.56
CA ASN A 321 16.49 -2.45 -15.54
C ASN A 321 16.75 -1.64 -14.26
N GLY A 322 15.85 -1.72 -13.24
CA GLY A 322 15.97 -1.02 -11.97
C GLY A 322 15.57 0.46 -12.01
N THR A 323 14.95 0.95 -13.09
CA THR A 323 14.39 2.31 -13.14
C THR A 323 12.95 2.33 -12.66
N VAL A 324 12.53 3.45 -12.05
CA VAL A 324 11.17 3.70 -11.57
C VAL A 324 10.51 4.75 -12.46
N TRP A 325 9.25 4.50 -12.81
CA TRP A 325 8.40 5.41 -13.57
C TRP A 325 7.15 5.74 -12.75
N ALA A 326 6.65 6.98 -12.87
CA ALA A 326 5.52 7.49 -12.11
C ALA A 326 4.54 8.25 -13.01
N TRP A 327 3.24 8.27 -12.63
CA TRP A 327 2.19 9.04 -13.32
C TRP A 327 1.04 9.33 -12.36
N GLY A 328 0.07 10.14 -12.80
CA GLY A 328 -1.02 10.65 -11.99
C GLY A 328 -0.72 12.03 -11.47
N ARG A 329 -1.19 12.32 -10.24
CA ARG A 329 -1.02 13.60 -9.55
C ARG A 329 0.44 13.86 -9.22
N GLY A 330 0.87 15.14 -9.36
CA GLY A 330 2.26 15.55 -9.17
C GLY A 330 2.45 16.84 -8.38
N ASP A 331 1.39 17.47 -7.87
CA ASP A 331 1.44 18.81 -7.28
C ASP A 331 2.23 18.89 -5.95
N TYR A 332 2.41 17.77 -5.24
CA TYR A 332 3.30 17.66 -4.08
C TYR A 332 4.70 17.13 -4.42
N GLY A 333 5.00 16.90 -5.71
CA GLY A 333 6.27 16.33 -6.16
C GLY A 333 6.34 14.81 -6.06
N GLU A 334 5.23 14.12 -5.81
CA GLU A 334 5.13 12.67 -5.62
C GLU A 334 5.52 11.86 -6.85
N LEU A 335 5.60 12.47 -8.04
CA LEU A 335 6.11 11.82 -9.25
C LEU A 335 7.64 11.78 -9.34
N GLY A 336 8.36 12.57 -8.53
CA GLY A 336 9.82 12.53 -8.46
C GLY A 336 10.54 12.89 -9.76
N ASP A 337 9.85 13.51 -10.73
CA ASP A 337 10.38 13.87 -12.06
C ASP A 337 11.07 15.25 -12.07
N GLY A 338 11.18 15.90 -10.90
CA GLY A 338 11.76 17.24 -10.73
C GLY A 338 10.77 18.36 -11.01
N THR A 339 9.49 18.06 -11.18
CA THR A 339 8.41 19.05 -11.37
C THR A 339 7.34 18.88 -10.29
N SER A 340 6.34 19.76 -10.28
CA SER A 340 5.12 19.65 -9.48
C SER A 340 3.91 19.72 -10.42
N SER A 341 3.86 18.79 -11.37
CA SER A 341 2.82 18.75 -12.40
C SER A 341 2.31 17.33 -12.59
N ASP A 342 1.00 17.20 -12.76
CA ASP A 342 0.34 15.93 -13.07
C ASP A 342 0.84 15.34 -14.40
N ARG A 343 0.82 14.03 -14.50
CA ARG A 343 1.21 13.28 -15.70
C ARG A 343 0.17 12.24 -16.06
N SER A 344 -0.47 12.39 -17.21
CA SER A 344 -1.35 11.35 -17.77
C SER A 344 -0.58 10.24 -18.52
N LEU A 345 0.73 10.37 -18.66
CA LEU A 345 1.65 9.34 -19.18
C LEU A 345 2.78 9.12 -18.17
N PRO A 346 3.29 7.88 -18.04
CA PRO A 346 4.43 7.61 -17.19
C PRO A 346 5.66 8.47 -17.52
N VAL A 347 6.30 9.02 -16.49
CA VAL A 347 7.56 9.75 -16.56
C VAL A 347 8.59 9.07 -15.65
N GLN A 348 9.87 9.12 -16.01
CA GLN A 348 10.91 8.50 -15.20
C GLN A 348 11.19 9.32 -13.93
N VAL A 349 11.21 8.67 -12.78
CA VAL A 349 11.67 9.23 -11.49
C VAL A 349 13.18 9.52 -11.62
N LYS A 350 13.60 10.76 -11.28
CA LYS A 350 14.99 11.19 -11.45
C LYS A 350 15.92 10.64 -10.36
N GLY A 351 17.17 10.41 -10.73
CA GLY A 351 18.26 10.13 -9.78
C GLY A 351 18.23 8.73 -9.13
N LEU A 352 17.32 7.84 -9.55
CA LEU A 352 17.23 6.46 -9.05
C LEU A 352 17.84 5.48 -10.06
N ALA A 353 18.57 4.49 -9.53
CA ALA A 353 19.11 3.36 -10.28
C ALA A 353 19.10 2.10 -9.38
N ASP A 354 19.18 0.93 -10.00
CA ASP A 354 19.26 -0.36 -9.29
C ASP A 354 18.18 -0.57 -8.21
N ILE A 355 16.99 0.00 -8.41
CA ILE A 355 15.87 -0.14 -7.48
C ILE A 355 15.36 -1.57 -7.49
N VAL A 356 15.06 -2.08 -6.28
CA VAL A 356 14.55 -3.44 -6.05
C VAL A 356 13.13 -3.43 -5.46
N GLN A 357 12.70 -2.32 -4.89
CA GLN A 357 11.33 -2.14 -4.37
C GLN A 357 10.90 -0.67 -4.54
N VAL A 358 9.64 -0.45 -4.90
CA VAL A 358 8.97 0.85 -4.88
C VAL A 358 7.68 0.73 -4.09
N VAL A 359 7.36 1.78 -3.33
CA VAL A 359 6.15 1.84 -2.48
C VAL A 359 5.56 3.25 -2.61
N GLY A 360 4.25 3.35 -2.83
CA GLY A 360 3.50 4.59 -2.72
C GLY A 360 2.84 4.74 -1.35
N GLY A 361 2.79 5.95 -0.84
CA GLY A 361 2.01 6.35 0.34
C GLY A 361 0.86 7.28 -0.06
N GLY A 362 0.42 8.18 0.81
CA GLY A 362 -0.56 9.20 0.46
C GLY A 362 -0.10 10.05 -0.72
N ASP A 363 0.68 11.08 -0.44
CA ASP A 363 1.26 11.99 -1.43
C ASP A 363 2.80 11.88 -1.44
N MET A 364 3.35 10.70 -1.20
CA MET A 364 4.78 10.41 -1.14
C MET A 364 5.10 9.02 -1.67
N ALA A 365 6.37 8.77 -1.94
CA ALA A 365 6.83 7.45 -2.33
C ALA A 365 8.22 7.12 -1.75
N PHE A 366 8.51 5.82 -1.71
CA PHE A 366 9.80 5.26 -1.29
C PHE A 366 10.35 4.32 -2.36
N ALA A 367 11.67 4.29 -2.49
CA ALA A 367 12.38 3.32 -3.31
C ALA A 367 13.57 2.74 -2.55
N LEU A 368 13.65 1.41 -2.50
CA LEU A 368 14.78 0.68 -1.93
C LEU A 368 15.74 0.31 -3.05
N GLU A 369 16.98 0.76 -2.96
CA GLU A 369 18.06 0.43 -3.87
C GLU A 369 18.71 -0.91 -3.46
N ARG A 370 19.32 -1.63 -4.38
CA ARG A 370 19.96 -2.93 -4.16
C ARG A 370 21.09 -2.89 -3.12
N ASP A 371 21.77 -1.75 -2.98
CA ASP A 371 22.80 -1.56 -1.96
C ASP A 371 22.21 -1.37 -0.56
N GLY A 372 20.85 -1.38 -0.46
CA GLY A 372 20.04 -1.13 0.71
C GLY A 372 19.68 0.35 0.89
N SER A 373 20.13 1.34 0.09
CA SER A 373 19.74 2.76 0.19
C SER A 373 18.23 2.93 0.09
N LEU A 374 17.63 3.64 1.04
CA LEU A 374 16.22 4.00 1.00
C LEU A 374 16.07 5.46 0.60
N TRP A 375 15.28 5.68 -0.44
CA TRP A 375 14.98 6.98 -1.02
C TRP A 375 13.50 7.32 -0.82
N SER A 376 13.19 8.61 -0.70
CA SER A 376 11.82 9.12 -0.53
C SER A 376 11.64 10.43 -1.29
N TRP A 377 10.40 10.72 -1.73
CA TRP A 377 10.03 11.97 -2.39
C TRP A 377 8.52 12.23 -2.23
N GLY A 378 8.07 13.45 -2.54
CA GLY A 378 6.69 13.90 -2.40
C GLY A 378 6.49 14.86 -1.24
N ALA A 379 5.29 14.85 -0.65
CA ALA A 379 4.91 15.66 0.51
C ALA A 379 5.75 15.31 1.76
N ASN A 380 6.02 16.34 2.60
CA ASN A 380 6.86 16.15 3.80
C ASN A 380 6.48 17.04 5.00
N THR A 381 5.30 17.59 5.04
CA THR A 381 4.91 18.54 6.11
C THR A 381 4.92 17.94 7.52
N LEU A 382 4.88 16.61 7.61
CA LEU A 382 4.89 15.83 8.86
C LEU A 382 6.18 15.00 9.03
N GLY A 383 7.23 15.28 8.21
CA GLY A 383 8.48 14.54 8.28
C GLY A 383 8.42 13.14 7.65
N GLN A 384 7.37 12.85 6.85
CA GLN A 384 7.10 11.54 6.28
C GLN A 384 8.15 11.06 5.27
N LEU A 385 9.03 11.93 4.79
CA LEU A 385 10.17 11.53 3.96
C LEU A 385 11.36 10.99 4.77
N GLY A 386 11.42 11.23 6.08
CA GLY A 386 12.49 10.71 6.93
C GLY A 386 13.88 11.29 6.63
N ASP A 387 13.96 12.44 5.94
CA ASP A 387 15.20 13.10 5.52
C ASP A 387 15.75 14.11 6.54
N GLY A 388 15.13 14.18 7.74
CA GLY A 388 15.47 15.13 8.81
C GLY A 388 14.84 16.51 8.62
N SER A 389 13.97 16.70 7.62
CA SER A 389 13.30 17.96 7.32
C SER A 389 11.77 17.80 7.28
N VAL A 390 11.07 18.91 7.07
CA VAL A 390 9.61 18.95 6.78
C VAL A 390 9.33 19.57 5.41
N ALA A 391 10.33 19.67 4.55
CA ALA A 391 10.20 20.24 3.21
C ALA A 391 9.87 19.13 2.19
N GLY A 392 8.81 19.32 1.39
CA GLY A 392 8.49 18.41 0.27
C GLY A 392 9.61 18.35 -0.76
N ARG A 393 9.66 17.24 -1.50
CA ARG A 393 10.70 16.95 -2.49
C ARG A 393 10.08 16.48 -3.81
N ASN A 394 10.37 17.14 -4.89
CA ASN A 394 9.99 16.71 -6.24
C ASN A 394 11.05 15.84 -6.95
N VAL A 395 12.12 15.50 -6.24
CA VAL A 395 13.13 14.50 -6.61
C VAL A 395 13.47 13.64 -5.40
N PRO A 396 13.86 12.38 -5.58
CA PRO A 396 14.25 11.51 -4.49
C PRO A 396 15.35 12.07 -3.59
N VAL A 397 15.14 11.98 -2.28
CA VAL A 397 16.12 12.27 -1.23
C VAL A 397 16.33 11.03 -0.36
N ARG A 398 17.44 10.95 0.32
CA ARG A 398 17.77 9.78 1.15
C ARG A 398 17.06 9.84 2.49
N VAL A 399 16.45 8.73 2.91
CA VAL A 399 15.99 8.53 4.29
C VAL A 399 17.21 8.40 5.21
N LEU A 400 17.22 9.07 6.35
CA LEU A 400 18.36 9.15 7.27
C LEU A 400 18.12 8.33 8.55
N GLY A 401 19.18 7.96 9.26
CA GLY A 401 19.09 7.45 10.64
C GLY A 401 18.70 5.98 10.82
N LEU A 402 18.51 5.21 9.75
CA LEU A 402 18.30 3.77 9.88
C LEU A 402 19.58 3.06 10.34
N PRO A 403 19.53 2.10 11.29
CA PRO A 403 20.71 1.43 11.82
C PRO A 403 21.36 0.49 10.79
N GLY A 404 22.69 0.39 10.84
CA GLY A 404 23.47 -0.44 9.90
C GLY A 404 23.83 0.26 8.60
N TRP A 405 23.45 1.50 8.43
CA TRP A 405 23.64 2.30 7.23
C TRP A 405 24.98 3.03 7.21
N PRO A 406 25.79 2.92 6.17
CA PRO A 406 26.96 3.77 6.04
C PRO A 406 26.53 5.25 5.86
N PRO A 407 27.24 6.21 6.47
CA PRO A 407 26.98 7.62 6.21
C PRO A 407 27.10 7.91 4.72
N PRO A 408 26.36 8.90 4.19
CA PRO A 408 26.40 9.24 2.76
C PRO A 408 27.85 9.43 2.34
N LYS A 409 28.26 8.72 1.28
CA LYS A 409 29.54 9.01 0.62
C LYS A 409 29.46 10.46 0.17
N LYS A 410 30.34 11.32 0.69
CA LYS A 410 30.50 12.68 0.17
C LYS A 410 30.82 12.55 -1.32
N ARG A 411 29.89 12.98 -2.19
CA ARG A 411 30.14 13.14 -3.62
C ARG A 411 30.99 14.39 -3.84
#